data_b4465ea80db88e5d5554ebfb8e04e9fe
#
_entry.id   b4465ea80db88e5d5554ebfb8e04e9fe
#
_cell.length_a   1.000
_cell.length_b   1.000
_cell.length_c   1.000
_cell.angle_alpha   90.00
_cell.angle_beta   90.00
_cell.angle_gamma   90.00
#
_symmetry.space_group_name_H-M   'P 1'
#
loop_
_entity.id
_entity.type
_entity.pdbx_description
1 polymer ?
#
loop_
_entity_poly.entity_id
_entity_poly.type
_entity_poly.pdbx_seq_one_letter_code
_entity_poly.pdbx_strand_id
1 'polypeptide(L)'
;MNETFKVINNRRSIRKFKKEQIADSVLQDIVNAGLYAPNAMNQQKWYFTVIQNKALLEKMVNTIKQNIMKSGIDFLIQRASSPDYQTFHHAPAVILISGDDKAPFIQISCGAAAQNIALASESLNIGSCIITSSAFLFTSEKSNELKKELGIPEGYNHICTIAVGYKDGENPSAPPRNKDVINYIK
;
A
#
# COMPACT_ATOMS: atom_id res chain seq x y z
N MET A 1 19.63 3.08 -20.85
CA MET A 1 18.26 3.30 -20.24
C MET A 1 18.45 4.33 -19.15
N ASN A 2 17.61 5.37 -19.10
CA ASN A 2 17.73 6.37 -18.04
C ASN A 2 17.25 5.80 -16.69
N GLU A 3 17.58 6.49 -15.58
CA GLU A 3 17.30 5.99 -14.23
C GLU A 3 15.79 5.77 -13.98
N THR A 4 14.93 6.66 -14.49
CA THR A 4 13.47 6.53 -14.34
C THR A 4 12.96 5.21 -14.92
N PHE A 5 13.37 4.86 -16.14
CA PHE A 5 12.99 3.58 -16.75
C PHE A 5 13.57 2.37 -16.02
N LYS A 6 14.80 2.50 -15.47
CA LYS A 6 15.37 1.43 -14.64
C LYS A 6 14.49 1.15 -13.42
N VAL A 7 14.12 2.20 -12.68
CA VAL A 7 13.27 2.08 -11.49
C VAL A 7 11.90 1.47 -11.85
N ILE A 8 11.24 1.98 -12.90
CA ILE A 8 9.94 1.46 -13.35
C ILE A 8 10.04 -0.03 -13.71
N ASN A 9 11.09 -0.41 -14.46
CA ASN A 9 11.26 -1.78 -14.92
C ASN A 9 11.69 -2.74 -13.81
N ASN A 10 12.38 -2.27 -12.77
CA ASN A 10 12.90 -3.10 -11.68
C ASN A 10 11.94 -3.21 -10.50
N ARG A 11 11.06 -2.21 -10.29
CA ARG A 11 10.11 -2.24 -9.17
C ARG A 11 9.26 -3.51 -9.22
N ARG A 12 9.22 -4.20 -8.08
CA ARG A 12 8.39 -5.41 -7.85
C ARG A 12 7.58 -5.27 -6.58
N SER A 13 6.52 -6.07 -6.49
CA SER A 13 5.79 -6.26 -5.23
C SER A 13 6.59 -7.19 -4.34
N ILE A 14 7.32 -6.60 -3.41
CA ILE A 14 8.14 -7.32 -2.42
C ILE A 14 7.25 -7.84 -1.31
N ARG A 15 7.41 -9.11 -0.95
CA ARG A 15 6.62 -9.82 0.07
C ARG A 15 7.48 -10.54 1.10
N LYS A 16 8.77 -10.21 1.15
CA LYS A 16 9.71 -10.63 2.20
C LYS A 16 10.52 -9.41 2.60
N PHE A 17 10.47 -9.08 3.86
CA PHE A 17 11.12 -7.90 4.41
C PHE A 17 12.01 -8.30 5.58
N LYS A 18 13.13 -7.59 5.73
CA LYS A 18 13.93 -7.65 6.94
C LYS A 18 13.16 -7.05 8.11
N LYS A 19 13.47 -7.47 9.33
CA LYS A 19 12.83 -6.95 10.55
C LYS A 19 13.29 -5.54 10.94
N GLU A 20 14.38 -5.08 10.33
CA GLU A 20 14.98 -3.79 10.56
C GLU A 20 14.03 -2.66 10.13
N GLN A 21 13.91 -1.64 10.96
CA GLN A 21 13.13 -0.43 10.64
C GLN A 21 13.85 0.41 9.59
N ILE A 22 13.09 1.04 8.71
CA ILE A 22 13.59 2.04 7.79
C ILE A 22 13.91 3.30 8.60
N ALA A 23 15.03 3.96 8.31
CA ALA A 23 15.37 5.24 8.91
C ALA A 23 14.26 6.28 8.63
N ASP A 24 13.89 7.06 9.63
CA ASP A 24 12.76 8.00 9.53
C ASP A 24 12.92 8.98 8.37
N SER A 25 14.13 9.47 8.11
CA SER A 25 14.39 10.36 6.97
C SER A 25 14.11 9.69 5.62
N VAL A 26 14.51 8.42 5.45
CA VAL A 26 14.26 7.65 4.22
C VAL A 26 12.76 7.39 4.06
N LEU A 27 12.08 7.04 5.15
CA LEU A 27 10.63 6.81 5.12
C LEU A 27 9.88 8.10 4.78
N GLN A 28 10.33 9.24 5.32
CA GLN A 28 9.77 10.55 5.00
C GLN A 28 9.95 10.92 3.53
N ASP A 29 11.13 10.68 2.93
CA ASP A 29 11.38 10.91 1.51
C ASP A 29 10.45 10.07 0.64
N ILE A 30 10.26 8.79 1.00
CA ILE A 30 9.34 7.87 0.31
C ILE A 30 7.90 8.40 0.36
N VAL A 31 7.43 8.84 1.52
CA VAL A 31 6.06 9.38 1.69
C VAL A 31 5.90 10.70 0.93
N ASN A 32 6.90 11.59 1.02
CA ASN A 32 6.92 12.87 0.32
C ASN A 32 6.78 12.70 -1.19
N ALA A 33 7.38 11.66 -1.79
CA ALA A 33 7.20 11.37 -3.21
C ALA A 33 5.72 11.18 -3.60
N GLY A 34 4.90 10.66 -2.69
CA GLY A 34 3.46 10.53 -2.88
C GLY A 34 2.75 11.87 -3.04
N LEU A 35 3.23 12.93 -2.37
CA LEU A 35 2.63 14.27 -2.44
C LEU A 35 2.80 14.92 -3.81
N TYR A 36 3.79 14.48 -4.61
CA TYR A 36 4.03 14.98 -5.96
C TYR A 36 3.23 14.25 -7.04
N ALA A 37 2.32 13.36 -6.66
CA ALA A 37 1.47 12.69 -7.63
C ALA A 37 0.45 13.67 -8.24
N PRO A 38 0.12 13.51 -9.54
CA PRO A 38 -0.96 14.28 -10.14
C PRO A 38 -2.28 13.94 -9.46
N ASN A 39 -3.11 14.97 -9.26
CA ASN A 39 -4.43 14.81 -8.67
C ASN A 39 -5.42 15.80 -9.25
N ALA A 40 -6.70 15.44 -9.24
CA ALA A 40 -7.75 16.24 -9.84
C ALA A 40 -7.78 17.67 -9.26
N MET A 41 -7.66 18.66 -10.12
CA MET A 41 -7.70 20.09 -9.78
C MET A 41 -6.71 20.52 -8.69
N ASN A 42 -5.65 19.75 -8.47
CA ASN A 42 -4.68 19.93 -7.40
C ASN A 42 -5.32 20.05 -6.00
N GLN A 43 -6.41 19.32 -5.78
CA GLN A 43 -7.14 19.38 -4.51
C GLN A 43 -6.41 18.71 -3.36
N GLN A 44 -5.49 17.76 -3.64
CA GLN A 44 -4.67 17.05 -2.64
C GLN A 44 -5.51 16.41 -1.52
N LYS A 45 -6.65 15.84 -1.89
CA LYS A 45 -7.64 15.25 -0.98
C LYS A 45 -7.30 13.82 -0.53
N TRP A 46 -6.03 13.49 -0.48
CA TRP A 46 -5.50 12.27 0.12
C TRP A 46 -5.03 12.51 1.56
N TYR A 47 -4.87 11.42 2.30
CA TYR A 47 -4.29 11.43 3.63
C TYR A 47 -3.41 10.19 3.81
N PHE A 48 -2.18 10.38 4.29
CA PHE A 48 -1.22 9.31 4.48
C PHE A 48 -1.02 9.05 5.98
N THR A 49 -1.32 7.83 6.45
CA THR A 49 -1.01 7.40 7.80
C THR A 49 0.17 6.45 7.76
N VAL A 50 1.29 6.85 8.33
CA VAL A 50 2.53 6.04 8.41
C VAL A 50 2.55 5.30 9.74
N ILE A 51 2.69 3.98 9.71
CA ILE A 51 2.61 3.12 10.88
C ILE A 51 3.87 2.25 10.96
N GLN A 52 4.67 2.45 12.01
CA GLN A 52 5.84 1.65 12.37
C GLN A 52 5.64 0.91 13.70
N ASN A 53 4.54 1.17 14.39
CA ASN A 53 4.22 0.53 15.66
C ASN A 53 3.86 -0.95 15.44
N LYS A 54 4.74 -1.85 15.86
CA LYS A 54 4.59 -3.31 15.68
C LYS A 54 3.30 -3.84 16.28
N ALA A 55 2.94 -3.44 17.50
CA ALA A 55 1.74 -3.92 18.16
C ALA A 55 0.47 -3.49 17.42
N LEU A 56 0.46 -2.26 16.87
CA LEU A 56 -0.64 -1.76 16.05
C LEU A 56 -0.73 -2.53 14.73
N LEU A 57 0.41 -2.79 14.06
CA LEU A 57 0.44 -3.61 12.84
C LEU A 57 -0.10 -5.02 13.06
N GLU A 58 0.27 -5.67 14.16
CA GLU A 58 -0.24 -6.98 14.55
C GLU A 58 -1.76 -6.94 14.82
N LYS A 59 -2.24 -5.93 15.54
CA LYS A 59 -3.67 -5.68 15.76
C LYS A 59 -4.44 -5.53 14.45
N MET A 60 -3.89 -4.73 13.52
CA MET A 60 -4.48 -4.53 12.19
C MET A 60 -4.57 -5.83 11.39
N VAL A 61 -3.51 -6.64 11.38
CA VAL A 61 -3.50 -7.95 10.70
C VAL A 61 -4.55 -8.88 11.27
N ASN A 62 -4.65 -8.96 12.60
CA ASN A 62 -5.68 -9.77 13.27
C ASN A 62 -7.10 -9.30 12.93
N THR A 63 -7.33 -8.00 12.88
CA THR A 63 -8.63 -7.43 12.49
C THR A 63 -8.97 -7.76 11.04
N ILE A 64 -8.02 -7.61 10.11
CA ILE A 64 -8.20 -8.01 8.70
C ILE A 64 -8.55 -9.49 8.60
N LYS A 65 -7.78 -10.35 9.27
CA LYS A 65 -8.02 -11.80 9.28
C LYS A 65 -9.44 -12.13 9.75
N GLN A 66 -9.86 -11.58 10.87
CA GLN A 66 -11.19 -11.80 11.42
C GLN A 66 -12.30 -11.36 10.47
N ASN A 67 -12.13 -10.19 9.82
CA ASN A 67 -13.12 -9.67 8.89
C ASN A 67 -13.15 -10.46 7.56
N ILE A 68 -12.00 -10.91 7.06
CA ILE A 68 -11.94 -11.82 5.91
C ILE A 68 -12.67 -13.14 6.21
N MET A 69 -12.46 -13.73 7.39
CA MET A 69 -13.13 -14.98 7.78
C MET A 69 -14.66 -14.86 7.79
N LYS A 70 -15.18 -13.65 7.90
CA LYS A 70 -16.64 -13.34 7.86
C LYS A 70 -17.12 -12.84 6.50
N SER A 71 -16.25 -12.71 5.51
CA SER A 71 -16.58 -12.04 4.24
C SER A 71 -17.42 -12.89 3.27
N GLY A 72 -17.47 -14.20 3.44
CA GLY A 72 -18.09 -15.12 2.49
C GLY A 72 -17.30 -15.31 1.18
N ILE A 73 -16.06 -14.80 1.09
CA ILE A 73 -15.23 -14.90 -0.11
C ILE A 73 -14.23 -16.07 0.05
N ASP A 74 -14.57 -17.22 -0.50
CA ASP A 74 -13.89 -18.50 -0.23
C ASP A 74 -12.37 -18.47 -0.43
N PHE A 75 -11.88 -17.88 -1.52
CA PHE A 75 -10.44 -17.84 -1.79
C PHE A 75 -9.68 -16.96 -0.78
N LEU A 76 -10.32 -15.90 -0.26
CA LEU A 76 -9.73 -15.05 0.78
C LEU A 76 -9.75 -15.76 2.14
N ILE A 77 -10.84 -16.45 2.45
CA ILE A 77 -10.99 -17.26 3.67
C ILE A 77 -9.92 -18.35 3.69
N GLN A 78 -9.78 -19.10 2.59
CA GLN A 78 -8.74 -20.12 2.46
C GLN A 78 -7.34 -19.56 2.71
N ARG A 79 -7.03 -18.40 2.11
CA ARG A 79 -5.74 -17.73 2.30
C ARG A 79 -5.54 -17.25 3.74
N ALA A 80 -6.58 -16.64 4.35
CA ALA A 80 -6.52 -16.12 5.72
C ALA A 80 -6.50 -17.25 6.78
N SER A 81 -6.93 -18.47 6.43
CA SER A 81 -6.88 -19.64 7.31
C SER A 81 -5.46 -20.18 7.51
N SER A 82 -4.49 -19.79 6.66
CA SER A 82 -3.10 -20.18 6.85
C SER A 82 -2.58 -19.72 8.21
N PRO A 83 -1.84 -20.58 8.95
CA PRO A 83 -1.15 -20.18 10.19
C PRO A 83 -0.23 -18.98 10.00
N ASP A 84 0.44 -18.91 8.84
CA ASP A 84 1.41 -17.87 8.49
C ASP A 84 0.76 -16.65 7.80
N TYR A 85 -0.56 -16.53 7.86
CA TYR A 85 -1.24 -15.41 7.23
C TYR A 85 -0.77 -14.07 7.78
N GLN A 86 -0.27 -13.22 6.85
CA GLN A 86 0.24 -11.90 7.19
C GLN A 86 -0.06 -10.93 6.05
N THR A 87 -1.06 -10.06 6.27
CA THR A 87 -1.52 -9.10 5.24
C THR A 87 -0.38 -8.20 4.76
N PHE A 88 0.44 -7.72 5.68
CA PHE A 88 1.54 -6.79 5.39
C PHE A 88 2.89 -7.48 5.18
N HIS A 89 2.90 -8.83 5.05
CA HIS A 89 4.12 -9.61 4.78
C HIS A 89 5.24 -9.38 5.80
N HIS A 90 4.89 -9.14 7.08
CA HIS A 90 5.82 -8.79 8.16
C HIS A 90 6.66 -7.54 7.88
N ALA A 91 6.20 -6.63 7.01
CA ALA A 91 6.89 -5.37 6.78
C ALA A 91 6.99 -4.56 8.08
N PRO A 92 8.14 -3.91 8.35
CA PRO A 92 8.34 -3.12 9.56
C PRO A 92 7.55 -1.81 9.57
N ALA A 93 7.13 -1.35 8.39
CA ALA A 93 6.32 -0.15 8.24
C ALA A 93 5.25 -0.33 7.17
N VAL A 94 4.12 0.36 7.33
CA VAL A 94 3.09 0.48 6.30
C VAL A 94 2.67 1.94 6.14
N ILE A 95 2.30 2.31 4.93
CA ILE A 95 1.73 3.61 4.58
C ILE A 95 0.30 3.36 4.13
N LEU A 96 -0.65 3.81 4.92
CA LEU A 96 -2.08 3.69 4.62
C LEU A 96 -2.51 4.95 3.88
N ILE A 97 -3.11 4.78 2.72
CA ILE A 97 -3.61 5.88 1.89
C ILE A 97 -5.12 5.94 1.97
N SER A 98 -5.62 7.06 2.43
CA SER A 98 -7.05 7.38 2.48
C SER A 98 -7.35 8.58 1.61
N GLY A 99 -8.59 8.71 1.15
CA GLY A 99 -9.03 9.83 0.34
C GLY A 99 -10.41 10.33 0.75
N ASP A 100 -10.65 11.63 0.56
CA ASP A 100 -11.95 12.27 0.78
C ASP A 100 -12.98 11.63 -0.18
N ASP A 101 -14.03 11.04 0.35
CA ASP A 101 -15.05 10.30 -0.41
C ASP A 101 -15.88 11.19 -1.35
N LYS A 102 -15.88 12.51 -1.11
CA LYS A 102 -16.53 13.51 -1.94
C LYS A 102 -15.66 14.06 -3.06
N ALA A 103 -14.36 13.77 -3.04
CA ALA A 103 -13.44 14.28 -4.05
C ALA A 103 -13.55 13.48 -5.36
N PRO A 104 -13.72 14.16 -6.52
CA PRO A 104 -13.77 13.46 -7.79
C PRO A 104 -12.45 12.77 -8.09
N PHE A 105 -12.52 11.57 -8.68
CA PHE A 105 -11.35 10.79 -9.12
C PHE A 105 -10.33 10.48 -8.01
N ILE A 106 -10.77 10.42 -6.76
CA ILE A 106 -9.87 10.22 -5.60
C ILE A 106 -9.10 8.91 -5.70
N GLN A 107 -9.71 7.84 -6.24
CA GLN A 107 -9.04 6.55 -6.41
C GLN A 107 -7.87 6.65 -7.40
N ILE A 108 -8.03 7.43 -8.49
CA ILE A 108 -6.96 7.66 -9.47
C ILE A 108 -5.83 8.46 -8.83
N SER A 109 -6.16 9.54 -8.10
CA SER A 109 -5.19 10.37 -7.39
C SER A 109 -4.39 9.58 -6.36
N CYS A 110 -5.08 8.79 -5.53
CA CYS A 110 -4.43 7.92 -4.52
C CYS A 110 -3.62 6.79 -5.18
N GLY A 111 -4.09 6.23 -6.30
CA GLY A 111 -3.34 5.23 -7.07
C GLY A 111 -2.05 5.81 -7.66
N ALA A 112 -2.08 7.04 -8.18
CA ALA A 112 -0.88 7.74 -8.64
C ALA A 112 0.10 8.01 -7.49
N ALA A 113 -0.39 8.43 -6.32
CA ALA A 113 0.42 8.62 -5.12
C ALA A 113 1.06 7.30 -4.66
N ALA A 114 0.29 6.20 -4.65
CA ALA A 114 0.79 4.87 -4.32
C ALA A 114 1.92 4.43 -5.26
N GLN A 115 1.78 4.71 -6.56
CA GLN A 115 2.81 4.40 -7.54
C GLN A 115 4.08 5.24 -7.33
N ASN A 116 3.94 6.54 -7.04
CA ASN A 116 5.10 7.39 -6.73
C ASN A 116 5.85 6.88 -5.49
N ILE A 117 5.14 6.54 -4.41
CA ILE A 117 5.72 5.94 -3.21
C ILE A 117 6.46 4.64 -3.55
N ALA A 118 5.87 3.77 -4.37
CA ALA A 118 6.49 2.51 -4.75
C ALA A 118 7.74 2.70 -5.62
N LEU A 119 7.76 3.69 -6.51
CA LEU A 119 8.94 4.03 -7.33
C LEU A 119 10.05 4.67 -6.49
N ALA A 120 9.70 5.60 -5.59
CA ALA A 120 10.65 6.19 -4.64
C ALA A 120 11.28 5.10 -3.75
N SER A 121 10.48 4.17 -3.24
CA SER A 121 11.00 3.02 -2.49
C SER A 121 12.02 2.23 -3.32
N GLU A 122 11.70 1.87 -4.56
CA GLU A 122 12.63 1.11 -5.42
C GLU A 122 13.91 1.89 -5.72
N SER A 123 13.83 3.21 -5.96
CA SER A 123 15.01 4.06 -6.21
C SER A 123 15.97 4.13 -5.02
N LEU A 124 15.44 3.96 -3.81
CA LEU A 124 16.21 3.91 -2.56
C LEU A 124 16.54 2.49 -2.10
N ASN A 125 16.35 1.50 -2.99
CA ASN A 125 16.52 0.06 -2.69
C ASN A 125 15.67 -0.45 -1.50
N ILE A 126 14.53 0.20 -1.25
CA ILE A 126 13.52 -0.24 -0.29
C ILE A 126 12.47 -1.07 -1.03
N GLY A 127 12.09 -2.20 -0.44
CA GLY A 127 10.99 -3.02 -0.95
C GLY A 127 9.64 -2.39 -0.67
N SER A 128 8.70 -2.53 -1.61
CA SER A 128 7.32 -2.09 -1.43
C SER A 128 6.31 -3.09 -1.98
N CYS A 129 5.11 -3.12 -1.40
CA CYS A 129 3.98 -3.89 -1.90
C CYS A 129 2.68 -3.12 -1.69
N ILE A 130 1.96 -2.80 -2.77
CA ILE A 130 0.63 -2.19 -2.70
C ILE A 130 -0.39 -3.30 -2.36
N ILE A 131 -1.20 -3.07 -1.34
CA ILE A 131 -2.13 -4.04 -0.74
C ILE A 131 -3.52 -3.43 -0.69
N THR A 132 -4.49 -4.08 -1.32
CA THR A 132 -5.89 -3.67 -1.31
C THR A 132 -6.74 -4.44 -0.30
N SER A 133 -6.32 -5.66 0.08
CA SER A 133 -7.01 -6.46 1.10
C SER A 133 -7.02 -5.82 2.49
N SER A 134 -6.21 -4.79 2.72
CA SER A 134 -6.28 -3.92 3.90
C SER A 134 -7.62 -3.18 4.03
N ALA A 135 -8.45 -3.11 2.97
CA ALA A 135 -9.82 -2.62 3.05
C ALA A 135 -10.68 -3.38 4.08
N PHE A 136 -10.37 -4.66 4.33
CA PHE A 136 -11.03 -5.43 5.38
C PHE A 136 -10.81 -4.91 6.80
N LEU A 137 -9.89 -3.96 7.02
CA LEU A 137 -9.82 -3.22 8.30
C LEU A 137 -11.11 -2.48 8.63
N PHE A 138 -11.83 -2.03 7.61
CA PHE A 138 -12.93 -1.08 7.74
C PHE A 138 -14.30 -1.67 7.39
N THR A 139 -14.44 -3.00 7.38
CA THR A 139 -15.70 -3.69 7.06
C THR A 139 -16.55 -4.05 8.28
N SER A 140 -16.07 -3.82 9.50
CA SER A 140 -16.79 -4.08 10.73
C SER A 140 -17.41 -2.81 11.32
N GLU A 141 -18.35 -2.97 12.26
CA GLU A 141 -18.97 -1.86 13.01
C GLU A 141 -17.95 -1.00 13.77
N LYS A 142 -16.80 -1.56 14.11
CA LYS A 142 -15.70 -0.85 14.78
C LYS A 142 -14.83 -0.01 13.84
N SER A 143 -15.19 0.10 12.56
CA SER A 143 -14.38 0.80 11.57
C SER A 143 -14.15 2.27 11.93
N ASN A 144 -15.14 2.95 12.48
CA ASN A 144 -15.02 4.37 12.87
C ASN A 144 -14.07 4.57 14.07
N GLU A 145 -14.06 3.65 15.03
CA GLU A 145 -13.11 3.67 16.16
C GLU A 145 -11.67 3.49 15.65
N LEU A 146 -11.49 2.54 14.73
CA LEU A 146 -10.18 2.29 14.13
C LEU A 146 -9.71 3.46 13.26
N LYS A 147 -10.60 4.09 12.49
CA LYS A 147 -10.26 5.32 11.74
C LYS A 147 -9.75 6.42 12.67
N LYS A 148 -10.41 6.65 13.82
CA LYS A 148 -9.97 7.62 14.82
C LYS A 148 -8.61 7.25 15.41
N GLU A 149 -8.40 5.99 15.78
CA GLU A 149 -7.11 5.49 16.29
C GLU A 149 -5.97 5.69 15.29
N LEU A 150 -6.25 5.51 13.99
CA LEU A 150 -5.31 5.71 12.90
C LEU A 150 -5.16 7.17 12.45
N GLY A 151 -5.88 8.11 13.07
CA GLY A 151 -5.86 9.52 12.74
C GLY A 151 -6.43 9.85 11.35
N ILE A 152 -7.27 8.98 10.79
CA ILE A 152 -7.90 9.20 9.48
C ILE A 152 -9.00 10.24 9.65
N PRO A 153 -8.99 11.37 8.89
CA PRO A 153 -10.00 12.42 9.00
C PRO A 153 -11.42 11.90 8.71
N GLU A 154 -12.41 12.55 9.29
CA GLU A 154 -13.81 12.29 8.97
C GLU A 154 -14.09 12.56 7.49
N GLY A 155 -14.92 11.72 6.86
CA GLY A 155 -15.20 11.78 5.42
C GLY A 155 -14.11 11.15 4.54
N TYR A 156 -13.01 10.66 5.13
CA TYR A 156 -11.98 9.95 4.37
C TYR A 156 -12.16 8.42 4.46
N ASN A 157 -12.02 7.78 3.32
CA ASN A 157 -12.08 6.32 3.22
C ASN A 157 -10.74 5.75 2.76
N HIS A 158 -10.43 4.55 3.25
CA HIS A 158 -9.26 3.81 2.86
C HIS A 158 -9.29 3.46 1.36
N ILE A 159 -8.18 3.66 0.67
CA ILE A 159 -8.02 3.32 -0.75
C ILE A 159 -7.08 2.11 -0.90
N CYS A 160 -5.87 2.22 -0.37
CA CYS A 160 -4.91 1.12 -0.35
C CYS A 160 -3.88 1.31 0.78
N THR A 161 -3.08 0.28 1.01
CA THR A 161 -1.95 0.33 1.94
C THR A 161 -0.69 -0.09 1.21
N ILE A 162 0.44 0.49 1.53
CA ILE A 162 1.74 0.09 0.99
C ILE A 162 2.58 -0.45 2.15
N ALA A 163 2.94 -1.72 2.09
CA ALA A 163 3.96 -2.31 2.96
C ALA A 163 5.34 -1.87 2.47
N VAL A 164 6.21 -1.40 3.36
CA VAL A 164 7.56 -0.94 3.03
C VAL A 164 8.57 -1.48 4.03
N GLY A 165 9.78 -1.79 3.55
CA GLY A 165 10.87 -2.34 4.37
C GLY A 165 12.08 -2.69 3.54
N TYR A 166 13.22 -2.95 4.19
CA TYR A 166 14.39 -3.49 3.49
C TYR A 166 14.05 -4.86 2.90
N LYS A 167 14.46 -5.07 1.64
CA LYS A 167 14.23 -6.32 0.93
C LYS A 167 14.97 -7.47 1.62
N ASP A 168 14.29 -8.60 1.83
CA ASP A 168 14.89 -9.84 2.29
C ASP A 168 15.01 -10.81 1.11
N GLY A 169 16.14 -10.71 0.41
CA GLY A 169 16.43 -11.41 -0.84
C GLY A 169 16.38 -10.53 -2.08
N GLU A 170 16.49 -11.16 -3.24
CA GLU A 170 16.48 -10.50 -4.56
C GLU A 170 15.07 -10.15 -5.01
N ASN A 171 14.98 -9.17 -5.93
CA ASN A 171 13.72 -8.86 -6.60
C ASN A 171 13.24 -10.08 -7.39
N PRO A 172 11.96 -10.45 -7.28
CA PRO A 172 11.39 -11.49 -8.13
C PRO A 172 11.48 -11.07 -9.61
N SER A 173 11.66 -12.06 -10.50
CA SER A 173 11.66 -11.82 -11.93
C SER A 173 10.37 -11.14 -12.40
N ALA A 174 10.47 -10.29 -13.43
CA ALA A 174 9.29 -9.69 -14.03
C ALA A 174 8.52 -10.76 -14.83
N PRO A 175 7.23 -10.97 -14.56
CA PRO A 175 6.41 -11.80 -15.44
C PRO A 175 6.30 -11.15 -16.83
N PRO A 176 6.03 -11.94 -17.89
CA PRO A 176 5.75 -11.41 -19.22
C PRO A 176 4.67 -10.33 -19.20
N ARG A 177 4.80 -9.34 -20.09
CA ARG A 177 3.80 -8.29 -20.27
C ARG A 177 3.00 -8.56 -21.55
N ASN A 178 1.67 -8.51 -21.45
CA ASN A 178 0.81 -8.54 -22.62
C ASN A 178 0.98 -7.22 -23.38
N LYS A 179 1.46 -7.30 -24.63
CA LYS A 179 1.64 -6.14 -25.51
C LYS A 179 0.45 -5.93 -26.45
N ASP A 180 -0.47 -6.88 -26.53
CA ASP A 180 -1.65 -6.86 -27.42
C ASP A 180 -2.73 -5.89 -26.92
N VAL A 181 -2.50 -5.26 -25.75
CA VAL A 181 -3.39 -4.24 -25.17
C VAL A 181 -3.07 -2.83 -25.65
N ILE A 182 -2.14 -2.67 -26.61
CA ILE A 182 -1.72 -1.36 -27.14
C ILE A 182 -2.21 -1.24 -28.56
N ASN A 183 -3.05 -0.26 -28.84
CA ASN A 183 -3.49 0.09 -30.18
C ASN A 183 -2.88 1.44 -30.60
N TYR A 184 -2.33 1.50 -31.81
CA TYR A 184 -1.76 2.72 -32.40
C TYR A 184 -2.67 3.19 -33.54
N ILE A 185 -3.32 4.33 -33.38
CA ILE A 185 -4.08 5.00 -34.45
C ILE A 185 -3.16 6.10 -35.00
N LYS A 186 -2.77 5.95 -36.28
CA LYS A 186 -1.87 6.87 -36.99
C LYS A 186 -2.64 7.66 -38.04
#